data_9f735652da4674b4a1cbc1023bd7efd9
#
_entry.id   9f735652da4674b4a1cbc1023bd7efd9
#
_cell.length_a   1.000
_cell.length_b   1.000
_cell.length_c   1.000
_cell.angle_alpha   90.00
_cell.angle_beta   90.00
_cell.angle_gamma   90.00
#
_symmetry.space_group_name_H-M   'P 1'
#
loop_
_entity.id
_entity.type
_entity.pdbx_description
1 polymer ?
#
loop_
_entity_poly.entity_id
_entity_poly.type
_entity_poly.pdbx_seq_one_letter_code
_entity_poly.pdbx_strand_id
1 'polypeptide(L)'
;SKRLQEVSYDGKLTGVLHTRNDRPADVVEDQGTRVLFGQAYFYEELLGLRFRITPFSFFQTNSLGAEKLYETARDFITAENADILEGKTVYDLYSGTGTIAQILAPVSGHVIGVEIVEEAVEAAKKNALENCLTNCDFIAGDVLKVIDEIEEKPDYIVLDPPRDGIHPKALDKIIAYGVDSMIYISCKPTSLARDLEVLQASGYQVKRICCCDMFSGTPHVETVVLM
;
A
#
# COMPACT_ATOMS: atom_id res chain seq x y z
N SER A 1 -9.20 2.89 31.34
CA SER A 1 -8.84 1.53 30.86
C SER A 1 -9.59 0.42 31.59
N LYS A 2 -9.78 0.49 32.94
CA LYS A 2 -10.42 -0.60 33.71
C LYS A 2 -11.80 -1.00 33.16
N ARG A 3 -12.70 -0.03 32.93
CA ARG A 3 -14.04 -0.30 32.38
C ARG A 3 -14.01 -0.96 31.00
N LEU A 4 -13.03 -0.65 30.14
CA LEU A 4 -12.88 -1.30 28.85
C LEU A 4 -12.45 -2.77 28.98
N GLN A 5 -11.69 -3.11 30.01
CA GLN A 5 -11.27 -4.49 30.28
C GLN A 5 -12.39 -5.36 30.85
N GLU A 6 -13.46 -4.74 31.37
CA GLU A 6 -14.65 -5.42 31.94
C GLU A 6 -15.73 -5.68 30.89
N VAL A 7 -15.61 -5.09 29.68
CA VAL A 7 -16.57 -5.28 28.59
C VAL A 7 -16.32 -6.63 27.92
N SER A 8 -17.39 -7.35 27.61
CA SER A 8 -17.32 -8.56 26.78
C SER A 8 -17.20 -8.16 25.30
N TYR A 9 -16.19 -8.68 24.62
CA TYR A 9 -15.95 -8.47 23.19
C TYR A 9 -16.05 -9.81 22.46
N ASP A 10 -16.46 -9.79 21.20
CA ASP A 10 -16.37 -10.96 20.30
C ASP A 10 -14.94 -11.29 19.88
N GLY A 11 -13.95 -10.63 20.43
CA GLY A 11 -12.53 -10.79 20.19
C GLY A 11 -11.74 -10.60 21.47
N LYS A 12 -10.42 -10.54 21.34
CA LYS A 12 -9.49 -10.32 22.45
C LYS A 12 -9.06 -8.85 22.49
N LEU A 13 -9.31 -8.16 23.60
CA LEU A 13 -8.73 -6.84 23.85
C LEU A 13 -7.21 -6.99 24.04
N THR A 14 -6.43 -6.56 23.07
CA THR A 14 -4.96 -6.70 23.08
C THR A 14 -4.26 -5.50 23.70
N GLY A 15 -4.87 -4.33 23.65
CA GLY A 15 -4.30 -3.11 24.24
C GLY A 15 -5.31 -1.99 24.39
N VAL A 16 -5.00 -1.06 25.27
CA VAL A 16 -5.68 0.22 25.42
C VAL A 16 -4.62 1.31 25.44
N LEU A 17 -4.71 2.22 24.50
CA LEU A 17 -3.78 3.33 24.35
C LEU A 17 -4.49 4.65 24.59
N HIS A 18 -3.72 5.64 25.02
CA HIS A 18 -4.14 7.04 25.08
C HIS A 18 -3.14 7.88 24.33
N THR A 19 -3.55 8.41 23.19
CA THR A 19 -2.77 9.33 22.37
C THR A 19 -3.27 10.75 22.59
N ARG A 20 -2.36 11.67 22.85
CA ARG A 20 -2.67 13.10 22.82
C ARG A 20 -2.52 13.61 21.38
N ASN A 21 -3.54 14.29 20.90
CA ASN A 21 -3.56 14.97 19.60
C ASN A 21 -4.33 16.28 19.75
N ASP A 22 -3.61 17.38 19.86
CA ASP A 22 -4.15 18.73 20.02
C ASP A 22 -4.15 19.53 18.69
N ARG A 23 -3.95 18.84 17.54
CA ARG A 23 -3.98 19.48 16.23
C ARG A 23 -5.42 19.86 15.83
N PRO A 24 -5.63 21.05 15.22
CA PRO A 24 -6.96 21.49 14.76
C PRO A 24 -7.44 20.79 13.49
N ALA A 25 -6.60 19.97 12.82
CA ALA A 25 -6.94 19.22 11.60
C ALA A 25 -7.17 17.74 11.92
N ASP A 26 -7.88 17.03 11.03
CA ASP A 26 -8.10 15.58 11.11
C ASP A 26 -6.83 14.75 10.84
N VAL A 27 -5.68 15.25 11.31
CA VAL A 27 -4.40 14.57 11.20
C VAL A 27 -4.13 13.81 12.48
N VAL A 28 -3.93 12.50 12.38
CA VAL A 28 -3.50 11.67 13.51
C VAL A 28 -1.99 11.80 13.65
N GLU A 29 -1.57 12.50 14.71
CA GLU A 29 -0.15 12.71 15.03
C GLU A 29 0.14 12.22 16.45
N ASP A 30 1.29 11.57 16.63
CA ASP A 30 1.73 11.16 17.97
C ASP A 30 2.38 12.32 18.73
N GLN A 31 1.56 13.04 19.51
CA GLN A 31 2.04 14.04 20.46
C GLN A 31 2.26 13.46 21.86
N GLY A 32 2.37 12.15 21.95
CA GLY A 32 2.60 11.38 23.17
C GLY A 32 1.54 10.30 23.36
N THR A 33 1.91 9.06 23.07
CA THR A 33 1.09 7.87 23.28
C THR A 33 1.52 7.13 24.53
N ARG A 34 0.54 6.76 25.37
CA ARG A 34 0.73 5.93 26.57
C ARG A 34 -0.04 4.63 26.41
N VAL A 35 0.63 3.52 26.65
CA VAL A 35 -0.03 2.21 26.79
C VAL A 35 -0.62 2.14 28.18
N LEU A 36 -1.96 2.08 28.27
CA LEU A 36 -2.69 1.98 29.54
C LEU A 36 -2.96 0.54 29.94
N PHE A 37 -2.93 -0.38 28.98
CA PHE A 37 -3.08 -1.81 29.16
C PHE A 37 -2.55 -2.54 27.92
N GLY A 38 -1.96 -3.73 28.10
CA GLY A 38 -1.56 -4.62 27.03
C GLY A 38 -0.45 -4.06 26.15
N GLN A 39 -0.61 -4.14 24.84
CA GLN A 39 0.40 -3.79 23.84
C GLN A 39 -0.09 -2.71 22.87
N ALA A 40 0.87 -2.02 22.20
CA ALA A 40 0.60 -0.93 21.27
C ALA A 40 0.44 -1.40 19.80
N TYR A 41 0.14 -2.65 19.58
CA TYR A 41 -0.03 -3.20 18.23
C TYR A 41 -0.99 -4.40 18.27
N PHE A 42 -1.50 -4.74 17.11
CA PHE A 42 -2.16 -6.02 16.88
C PHE A 42 -1.68 -6.60 15.54
N TYR A 43 -2.10 -7.80 15.23
CA TYR A 43 -1.80 -8.44 13.97
C TYR A 43 -3.07 -8.60 13.15
N GLU A 44 -2.94 -8.41 11.87
CA GLU A 44 -3.95 -8.75 10.86
C GLU A 44 -3.32 -9.69 9.84
N GLU A 45 -4.13 -10.55 9.25
CA GLU A 45 -3.69 -11.49 8.23
C GLU A 45 -4.38 -11.14 6.90
N LEU A 46 -3.61 -10.99 5.83
CA LEU A 46 -4.09 -10.75 4.47
C LEU A 46 -3.38 -11.73 3.52
N LEU A 47 -4.17 -12.52 2.80
CA LEU A 47 -3.67 -13.47 1.79
C LEU A 47 -2.56 -14.40 2.33
N GLY A 48 -2.68 -14.82 3.58
CA GLY A 48 -1.73 -15.69 4.27
C GLY A 48 -0.47 -14.99 4.80
N LEU A 49 -0.34 -13.68 4.63
CA LEU A 49 0.73 -12.87 5.19
C LEU A 49 0.25 -12.17 6.45
N ARG A 50 1.14 -12.05 7.42
CA ARG A 50 0.84 -11.46 8.72
C ARG A 50 1.44 -10.06 8.83
N PHE A 51 0.60 -9.08 9.17
CA PHE A 51 1.00 -7.68 9.29
C PHE A 51 0.85 -7.19 10.72
N ARG A 52 1.91 -6.63 11.26
CA ARG A 52 1.89 -5.95 12.55
C ARG A 52 1.43 -4.51 12.35
N ILE A 53 0.28 -4.18 12.95
CA ILE A 53 -0.37 -2.88 12.81
C ILE A 53 -0.19 -2.09 14.10
N THR A 54 0.26 -0.85 13.98
CA THR A 54 0.39 0.11 15.08
C THR A 54 -0.63 1.24 14.90
N PRO A 55 -0.89 2.07 15.91
CA PRO A 55 -1.87 3.16 15.83
C PRO A 55 -1.60 4.20 14.72
N PHE A 56 -0.35 4.29 14.29
CA PHE A 56 0.08 5.28 13.27
C PHE A 56 0.42 4.63 11.92
N SER A 57 0.31 3.31 11.82
CA SER A 57 0.42 2.61 10.54
C SER A 57 -0.87 2.78 9.75
N PHE A 58 -0.78 3.23 8.50
CA PHE A 58 -1.92 3.07 7.60
C PHE A 58 -2.13 1.59 7.28
N PHE A 59 -3.34 1.13 7.43
CA PHE A 59 -3.77 -0.20 7.04
C PHE A 59 -5.24 -0.16 6.62
N GLN A 60 -5.63 -0.93 5.61
CA GLN A 60 -7.01 -0.99 5.16
C GLN A 60 -7.91 -1.56 6.26
N THR A 61 -8.91 -0.80 6.69
CA THR A 61 -9.78 -1.16 7.83
C THR A 61 -10.76 -2.28 7.52
N ASN A 62 -11.06 -2.53 6.24
CA ASN A 62 -11.84 -3.67 5.77
C ASN A 62 -10.89 -4.74 5.22
N SER A 63 -10.43 -5.64 6.07
CA SER A 63 -9.43 -6.67 5.71
C SER A 63 -9.92 -7.58 4.58
N LEU A 64 -11.18 -8.04 4.60
CA LEU A 64 -11.74 -8.87 3.54
C LEU A 64 -11.86 -8.13 2.21
N GLY A 65 -12.22 -6.85 2.25
CA GLY A 65 -12.20 -5.99 1.07
C GLY A 65 -10.78 -5.75 0.56
N ALA A 66 -9.82 -5.56 1.45
CA ALA A 66 -8.41 -5.38 1.10
C ALA A 66 -7.83 -6.62 0.40
N GLU A 67 -8.16 -7.82 0.88
CA GLU A 67 -7.78 -9.06 0.19
C GLU A 67 -8.31 -9.07 -1.25
N LYS A 68 -9.59 -8.72 -1.47
CA LYS A 68 -10.17 -8.65 -2.81
C LYS A 68 -9.52 -7.59 -3.70
N LEU A 69 -9.20 -6.43 -3.13
CA LEU A 69 -8.49 -5.37 -3.84
C LEU A 69 -7.11 -5.85 -4.32
N TYR A 70 -6.33 -6.41 -3.43
CA TYR A 70 -4.96 -6.85 -3.73
C TYR A 70 -4.91 -8.13 -4.57
N GLU A 71 -5.84 -9.07 -4.37
CA GLU A 71 -6.05 -10.20 -5.29
C GLU A 71 -6.35 -9.68 -6.70
N THR A 72 -7.26 -8.71 -6.85
CA THR A 72 -7.61 -8.13 -8.16
C THR A 72 -6.39 -7.52 -8.82
N ALA A 73 -5.56 -6.77 -8.08
CA ALA A 73 -4.33 -6.19 -8.61
C ALA A 73 -3.35 -7.26 -9.09
N ARG A 74 -3.11 -8.30 -8.28
CA ARG A 74 -2.25 -9.43 -8.62
C ARG A 74 -2.80 -10.23 -9.81
N ASP A 75 -4.09 -10.52 -9.80
CA ASP A 75 -4.74 -11.27 -10.88
C ASP A 75 -4.72 -10.51 -12.21
N PHE A 76 -4.80 -9.18 -12.18
CA PHE A 76 -4.66 -8.38 -13.40
C PHE A 76 -3.28 -8.54 -14.02
N ILE A 77 -2.22 -8.61 -13.20
CA ILE A 77 -0.86 -8.82 -13.66
C ILE A 77 -0.68 -10.23 -14.22
N THR A 78 -1.15 -11.24 -13.49
CA THR A 78 -0.88 -12.66 -13.76
C THR A 78 -1.88 -13.34 -14.67
N ALA A 79 -2.98 -12.67 -15.07
CA ALA A 79 -4.10 -13.28 -15.78
C ALA A 79 -3.75 -13.89 -17.15
N GLU A 80 -2.77 -13.32 -17.85
CA GLU A 80 -2.36 -13.82 -19.17
C GLU A 80 -1.17 -14.79 -19.05
N ASN A 81 -0.36 -14.65 -18.01
CA ASN A 81 0.76 -15.52 -17.70
C ASN A 81 1.00 -15.49 -16.18
N ALA A 82 0.82 -16.61 -15.51
CA ALA A 82 1.01 -16.74 -14.06
C ALA A 82 2.45 -16.41 -13.62
N ASP A 83 3.42 -16.67 -14.48
CA ASP A 83 4.86 -16.51 -14.21
C ASP A 83 5.41 -15.18 -14.76
N ILE A 84 4.54 -14.23 -15.12
CA ILE A 84 4.96 -12.98 -15.78
C ILE A 84 5.94 -12.15 -14.93
N LEU A 85 5.86 -12.28 -13.61
CA LEU A 85 6.73 -11.59 -12.66
C LEU A 85 7.92 -12.44 -12.20
N GLU A 86 8.03 -13.70 -12.63
CA GLU A 86 9.15 -14.55 -12.23
C GLU A 86 10.48 -13.96 -12.70
N GLY A 87 11.42 -13.79 -11.76
CA GLY A 87 12.71 -13.15 -12.03
C GLY A 87 12.65 -11.66 -12.37
N LYS A 88 11.47 -11.01 -12.27
CA LYS A 88 11.26 -9.61 -12.59
C LYS A 88 11.36 -8.72 -11.36
N THR A 89 11.79 -7.48 -11.59
CA THR A 89 11.79 -6.43 -10.56
C THR A 89 10.52 -5.61 -10.63
N VAL A 90 9.82 -5.54 -9.51
CA VAL A 90 8.59 -4.77 -9.34
C VAL A 90 8.85 -3.58 -8.42
N TYR A 91 8.42 -2.39 -8.83
CA TYR A 91 8.35 -1.26 -7.94
C TYR A 91 6.94 -1.12 -7.36
N ASP A 92 6.85 -1.01 -6.04
CA ASP A 92 5.64 -0.61 -5.30
C ASP A 92 5.84 0.84 -4.83
N LEU A 93 5.31 1.78 -5.60
CA LEU A 93 5.48 3.21 -5.33
C LEU A 93 4.31 3.71 -4.48
N TYR A 94 4.64 4.44 -3.41
CA TYR A 94 3.74 4.82 -2.32
C TYR A 94 3.36 3.60 -1.45
N SER A 95 4.35 2.78 -1.11
CA SER A 95 4.15 1.42 -0.58
C SER A 95 3.58 1.36 0.84
N GLY A 96 3.50 2.47 1.56
CA GLY A 96 3.02 2.50 2.94
C GLY A 96 3.77 1.51 3.82
N THR A 97 3.03 0.62 4.50
CA THR A 97 3.61 -0.47 5.31
C THR A 97 4.02 -1.70 4.51
N GLY A 98 4.15 -1.57 3.18
CA GLY A 98 4.65 -2.60 2.28
C GLY A 98 3.68 -3.76 2.04
N THR A 99 2.38 -3.53 2.17
CA THR A 99 1.38 -4.60 2.03
C THR A 99 1.36 -5.16 0.61
N ILE A 100 1.31 -4.29 -0.41
CA ILE A 100 1.28 -4.69 -1.82
C ILE A 100 2.60 -5.35 -2.22
N ALA A 101 3.73 -4.74 -1.86
CA ALA A 101 5.06 -5.30 -2.12
C ALA A 101 5.17 -6.74 -1.59
N GLN A 102 4.75 -6.97 -0.35
CA GLN A 102 4.82 -8.29 0.26
C GLN A 102 3.86 -9.30 -0.37
N ILE A 103 2.68 -8.89 -0.82
CA ILE A 103 1.72 -9.76 -1.52
C ILE A 103 2.24 -10.16 -2.91
N LEU A 104 3.04 -9.30 -3.55
CA LEU A 104 3.65 -9.58 -4.85
C LEU A 104 4.97 -10.35 -4.75
N ALA A 105 5.68 -10.27 -3.64
CA ALA A 105 6.98 -10.92 -3.46
C ALA A 105 7.00 -12.43 -3.77
N PRO A 106 6.00 -13.24 -3.36
CA PRO A 106 6.00 -14.67 -3.66
C PRO A 106 5.94 -15.02 -5.15
N VAL A 107 5.51 -14.08 -6.01
CA VAL A 107 5.35 -14.29 -7.46
C VAL A 107 6.34 -13.46 -8.28
N SER A 108 7.21 -12.68 -7.63
CA SER A 108 8.19 -11.77 -8.25
C SER A 108 9.63 -12.22 -7.97
N GLY A 109 10.56 -11.79 -8.81
CA GLY A 109 12.00 -11.94 -8.56
C GLY A 109 12.45 -11.05 -7.40
N HIS A 110 12.14 -9.76 -7.49
CA HIS A 110 12.47 -8.75 -6.48
C HIS A 110 11.38 -7.67 -6.42
N VAL A 111 11.08 -7.17 -5.24
CA VAL A 111 10.15 -6.05 -5.07
C VAL A 111 10.82 -4.92 -4.29
N ILE A 112 10.75 -3.71 -4.81
CA ILE A 112 11.28 -2.51 -4.16
C ILE A 112 10.11 -1.56 -3.84
N GLY A 113 9.82 -1.41 -2.54
CA GLY A 113 8.82 -0.46 -2.04
C GLY A 113 9.44 0.91 -1.77
N VAL A 114 8.79 1.97 -2.21
CA VAL A 114 9.19 3.36 -1.94
C VAL A 114 8.08 4.07 -1.19
N GLU A 115 8.42 4.63 -0.02
CA GLU A 115 7.47 5.32 0.86
C GLU A 115 8.16 6.52 1.54
N ILE A 116 7.45 7.63 1.65
CA ILE A 116 7.99 8.86 2.22
C ILE A 116 8.06 8.84 3.76
N VAL A 117 7.19 8.06 4.40
CA VAL A 117 7.08 7.96 5.85
C VAL A 117 8.05 6.91 6.37
N GLU A 118 9.14 7.32 7.02
CA GLU A 118 10.20 6.44 7.51
C GLU A 118 9.69 5.35 8.46
N GLU A 119 8.75 5.69 9.36
CA GLU A 119 8.14 4.73 10.29
C GLU A 119 7.34 3.64 9.56
N ALA A 120 6.72 3.98 8.43
CA ALA A 120 6.01 3.02 7.59
C ALA A 120 7.00 2.07 6.90
N VAL A 121 8.13 2.59 6.42
CA VAL A 121 9.22 1.80 5.84
C VAL A 121 9.81 0.82 6.85
N GLU A 122 10.07 1.26 8.07
CA GLU A 122 10.55 0.37 9.14
C GLU A 122 9.52 -0.70 9.53
N ALA A 123 8.23 -0.37 9.51
CA ALA A 123 7.16 -1.34 9.70
C ALA A 123 7.11 -2.35 8.54
N ALA A 124 7.28 -1.90 7.29
CA ALA A 124 7.33 -2.74 6.09
C ALA A 124 8.49 -3.75 6.16
N LYS A 125 9.71 -3.30 6.46
CA LYS A 125 10.89 -4.16 6.64
C LYS A 125 10.67 -5.22 7.71
N LYS A 126 10.08 -4.81 8.83
CA LYS A 126 9.79 -5.74 9.93
C LYS A 126 8.74 -6.77 9.54
N ASN A 127 7.66 -6.37 8.89
CA ASN A 127 6.61 -7.27 8.42
C ASN A 127 7.17 -8.26 7.39
N ALA A 128 8.00 -7.80 6.44
CA ALA A 128 8.64 -8.68 5.46
C ALA A 128 9.53 -9.74 6.13
N LEU A 129 10.31 -9.34 7.14
CA LEU A 129 11.12 -10.27 7.92
C LEU A 129 10.26 -11.29 8.69
N GLU A 130 9.17 -10.84 9.33
CA GLU A 130 8.24 -11.73 10.07
C GLU A 130 7.51 -12.69 9.11
N ASN A 131 7.28 -12.30 7.86
CA ASN A 131 6.72 -13.12 6.79
C ASN A 131 7.76 -13.98 6.05
N CYS A 132 9.04 -13.96 6.47
CA CYS A 132 10.14 -14.69 5.84
C CYS A 132 10.34 -14.33 4.34
N LEU A 133 10.01 -13.12 3.94
CA LEU A 133 10.24 -12.62 2.58
C LEU A 133 11.64 -12.03 2.50
N THR A 134 12.45 -12.56 1.58
CA THR A 134 13.87 -12.16 1.41
C THR A 134 14.12 -11.35 0.13
N ASN A 135 13.06 -11.15 -0.65
CA ASN A 135 13.10 -10.46 -1.94
C ASN A 135 12.24 -9.18 -1.95
N CYS A 136 12.07 -8.56 -0.77
CA CYS A 136 11.42 -7.25 -0.61
C CYS A 136 12.40 -6.28 0.02
N ASP A 137 12.71 -5.19 -0.66
CA ASP A 137 13.45 -4.06 -0.12
C ASP A 137 12.55 -2.82 -0.01
N PHE A 138 12.80 -2.01 1.00
CA PHE A 138 12.01 -0.80 1.25
C PHE A 138 12.91 0.40 1.45
N ILE A 139 12.60 1.48 0.72
CA ILE A 139 13.37 2.73 0.69
C ILE A 139 12.51 3.86 1.22
N ALA A 140 13.03 4.57 2.25
CA ALA A 140 12.40 5.75 2.78
C ALA A 140 12.74 6.98 1.93
N GLY A 141 11.74 7.66 1.39
CA GLY A 141 11.92 8.90 0.67
C GLY A 141 10.77 9.27 -0.27
N ASP A 142 10.83 10.51 -0.71
CA ASP A 142 9.89 11.02 -1.69
C ASP A 142 10.11 10.33 -3.05
N VAL A 143 9.09 9.69 -3.60
CA VAL A 143 9.13 9.03 -4.92
C VAL A 143 9.79 9.93 -5.97
N LEU A 144 9.45 11.23 -5.99
CA LEU A 144 10.03 12.20 -6.91
C LEU A 144 11.56 12.31 -6.84
N LYS A 145 12.17 12.02 -5.69
CA LYS A 145 13.61 12.17 -5.45
C LYS A 145 14.34 10.83 -5.53
N VAL A 146 13.83 9.86 -4.81
CA VAL A 146 14.49 8.56 -4.60
C VAL A 146 14.49 7.69 -5.85
N ILE A 147 13.46 7.83 -6.69
CA ILE A 147 13.27 6.99 -7.88
C ILE A 147 14.47 7.05 -8.87
N ASP A 148 15.20 8.16 -8.92
CA ASP A 148 16.38 8.30 -9.77
C ASP A 148 17.66 7.68 -9.14
N GLU A 149 17.62 7.38 -7.84
CA GLU A 149 18.77 6.89 -7.08
C GLU A 149 18.79 5.34 -7.01
N ILE A 150 17.70 4.68 -7.44
CA ILE A 150 17.60 3.23 -7.43
C ILE A 150 18.31 2.68 -8.67
N GLU A 151 19.35 1.89 -8.45
CA GLU A 151 20.18 1.34 -9.55
C GLU A 151 19.43 0.28 -10.36
N GLU A 152 18.68 -0.60 -9.69
CA GLU A 152 17.89 -1.65 -10.31
C GLU A 152 16.63 -1.07 -10.92
N LYS A 153 16.44 -1.24 -12.23
CA LYS A 153 15.27 -0.70 -12.93
C LYS A 153 14.07 -1.64 -12.84
N PRO A 154 12.85 -1.12 -12.75
CA PRO A 154 11.67 -1.96 -12.71
C PRO A 154 11.36 -2.56 -14.09
N ASP A 155 10.90 -3.80 -14.08
CA ASP A 155 10.17 -4.42 -15.19
C ASP A 155 8.67 -4.12 -15.10
N TYR A 156 8.18 -3.87 -13.89
CA TYR A 156 6.78 -3.63 -13.59
C TYR A 156 6.62 -2.59 -12.48
N ILE A 157 5.57 -1.78 -12.54
CA ILE A 157 5.29 -0.77 -11.51
C ILE A 157 3.87 -0.94 -10.98
N VAL A 158 3.73 -0.90 -9.67
CA VAL A 158 2.45 -0.76 -8.97
C VAL A 158 2.41 0.60 -8.31
N LEU A 159 1.31 1.31 -8.48
CA LEU A 159 1.06 2.65 -7.98
C LEU A 159 -0.13 2.62 -7.04
N ASP A 160 0.04 3.06 -5.80
CA ASP A 160 -1.05 3.30 -4.83
C ASP A 160 -0.89 4.70 -4.20
N PRO A 161 -1.02 5.77 -5.00
CA PRO A 161 -0.76 7.12 -4.54
C PRO A 161 -1.86 7.64 -3.59
N PRO A 162 -1.57 8.73 -2.85
CA PRO A 162 -2.56 9.40 -2.01
C PRO A 162 -3.75 9.93 -2.82
N ARG A 163 -4.82 10.35 -2.12
CA ARG A 163 -6.09 10.81 -2.70
C ARG A 163 -5.96 11.90 -3.78
N ASP A 164 -4.92 12.70 -3.70
CA ASP A 164 -4.66 13.76 -4.68
C ASP A 164 -4.03 13.26 -6.00
N GLY A 165 -3.74 11.96 -6.09
CA GLY A 165 -3.06 11.34 -7.22
C GLY A 165 -1.56 11.59 -7.21
N ILE A 166 -0.92 11.36 -8.35
CA ILE A 166 0.53 11.47 -8.50
C ILE A 166 0.91 12.91 -8.84
N HIS A 167 1.96 13.41 -8.19
CA HIS A 167 2.52 14.71 -8.55
C HIS A 167 3.00 14.70 -10.01
N PRO A 168 2.69 15.70 -10.86
CA PRO A 168 3.01 15.68 -12.30
C PRO A 168 4.46 15.33 -12.60
N LYS A 169 5.42 15.93 -11.90
CA LYS A 169 6.85 15.62 -12.08
C LYS A 169 7.23 14.19 -11.71
N ALA A 170 6.54 13.58 -10.74
CA ALA A 170 6.77 12.18 -10.40
C ALA A 170 6.17 11.28 -11.48
N LEU A 171 5.01 11.63 -12.00
CA LEU A 171 4.37 10.91 -13.11
C LEU A 171 5.25 10.91 -14.36
N ASP A 172 5.85 12.05 -14.72
CA ASP A 172 6.80 12.14 -15.84
C ASP A 172 7.99 11.20 -15.67
N LYS A 173 8.54 11.08 -14.45
CA LYS A 173 9.65 10.17 -14.14
C LYS A 173 9.23 8.70 -14.20
N ILE A 174 8.05 8.38 -13.68
CA ILE A 174 7.48 7.03 -13.74
C ILE A 174 7.29 6.60 -15.20
N ILE A 175 6.75 7.47 -16.03
CA ILE A 175 6.60 7.24 -17.47
C ILE A 175 7.97 7.03 -18.15
N ALA A 176 8.98 7.76 -17.74
CA ALA A 176 10.32 7.69 -18.32
C ALA A 176 11.04 6.34 -18.08
N TYR A 177 10.58 5.53 -17.12
CA TYR A 177 11.07 4.14 -16.99
C TYR A 177 10.69 3.28 -18.19
N GLY A 178 9.57 3.58 -18.85
CA GLY A 178 9.15 2.87 -20.05
C GLY A 178 8.80 1.40 -19.82
N VAL A 179 8.23 1.07 -18.65
CA VAL A 179 7.72 -0.28 -18.40
C VAL A 179 6.55 -0.59 -19.33
N ASP A 180 6.45 -1.84 -19.79
CA ASP A 180 5.39 -2.25 -20.74
C ASP A 180 4.00 -2.28 -20.09
N SER A 181 3.93 -2.46 -18.79
CA SER A 181 2.67 -2.53 -18.04
C SER A 181 2.82 -2.03 -16.62
N MET A 182 1.75 -1.45 -16.10
CA MET A 182 1.65 -1.02 -14.71
C MET A 182 0.25 -1.22 -14.14
N ILE A 183 0.17 -1.33 -12.83
CA ILE A 183 -1.07 -1.27 -12.06
C ILE A 183 -1.19 0.10 -11.39
N TYR A 184 -2.37 0.68 -11.45
CA TYR A 184 -2.73 1.87 -10.67
C TYR A 184 -3.91 1.51 -9.75
N ILE A 185 -3.72 1.63 -8.45
CA ILE A 185 -4.77 1.52 -7.44
C ILE A 185 -5.12 2.93 -6.99
N SER A 186 -6.39 3.26 -6.88
CA SER A 186 -6.82 4.60 -6.51
C SER A 186 -8.08 4.61 -5.65
N CYS A 187 -8.01 5.29 -4.50
CA CYS A 187 -9.15 5.56 -3.65
C CYS A 187 -10.01 6.77 -4.11
N LYS A 188 -9.63 7.45 -5.21
CA LYS A 188 -10.34 8.63 -5.71
C LYS A 188 -10.38 8.65 -7.24
N PRO A 189 -11.49 8.20 -7.85
CA PRO A 189 -11.63 8.09 -9.30
C PRO A 189 -11.36 9.39 -10.09
N THR A 190 -11.59 10.56 -9.48
CA THR A 190 -11.35 11.85 -10.17
C THR A 190 -9.87 12.19 -10.33
N SER A 191 -9.02 11.88 -9.35
CA SER A 191 -7.57 12.02 -9.50
C SER A 191 -7.00 10.95 -10.43
N LEU A 192 -7.51 9.72 -10.34
CA LEU A 192 -7.17 8.66 -11.28
C LEU A 192 -7.44 9.08 -12.74
N ALA A 193 -8.63 9.60 -13.03
CA ALA A 193 -8.98 10.03 -14.39
C ALA A 193 -7.99 11.06 -14.94
N ARG A 194 -7.60 12.05 -14.13
CA ARG A 194 -6.60 13.06 -14.50
C ARG A 194 -5.22 12.43 -14.81
N ASP A 195 -4.76 11.52 -13.96
CA ASP A 195 -3.46 10.88 -14.12
C ASP A 195 -3.47 9.91 -15.33
N LEU A 196 -4.61 9.24 -15.58
CA LEU A 196 -4.81 8.39 -16.76
C LEU A 196 -4.74 9.18 -18.07
N GLU A 197 -5.23 10.45 -18.11
CA GLU A 197 -5.09 11.30 -19.32
C GLU A 197 -3.63 11.46 -19.70
N VAL A 198 -2.74 11.70 -18.72
CA VAL A 198 -1.30 11.89 -18.95
C VAL A 198 -0.65 10.56 -19.38
N LEU A 199 -0.97 9.47 -18.70
CA LEU A 199 -0.44 8.13 -19.01
C LEU A 199 -0.86 7.69 -20.43
N GLN A 200 -2.12 7.90 -20.81
CA GLN A 200 -2.61 7.55 -22.14
C GLN A 200 -1.97 8.46 -23.23
N ALA A 201 -1.78 9.73 -22.97
CA ALA A 201 -1.06 10.63 -23.88
C ALA A 201 0.40 10.21 -24.09
N SER A 202 0.97 9.48 -23.12
CA SER A 202 2.34 8.94 -23.18
C SER A 202 2.42 7.52 -23.78
N GLY A 203 1.29 6.98 -24.27
CA GLY A 203 1.24 5.72 -25.01
C GLY A 203 0.69 4.53 -24.23
N TYR A 204 0.45 4.63 -22.93
CA TYR A 204 -0.19 3.57 -22.18
C TYR A 204 -1.66 3.40 -22.57
N GLN A 205 -2.15 2.18 -22.51
CA GLN A 205 -3.55 1.86 -22.81
C GLN A 205 -4.18 1.14 -21.64
N VAL A 206 -5.34 1.60 -21.21
CA VAL A 206 -6.13 0.91 -20.19
C VAL A 206 -6.58 -0.44 -20.75
N LYS A 207 -6.10 -1.54 -20.17
CA LYS A 207 -6.44 -2.92 -20.54
C LYS A 207 -7.59 -3.45 -19.72
N ARG A 208 -7.59 -3.18 -18.40
CA ARG A 208 -8.62 -3.66 -17.46
C ARG A 208 -8.89 -2.60 -16.40
N ILE A 209 -10.13 -2.54 -15.94
CA ILE A 209 -10.56 -1.72 -14.79
C ILE A 209 -11.46 -2.59 -13.91
N CYS A 210 -11.28 -2.50 -12.59
CA CYS A 210 -12.18 -3.05 -11.59
C CYS A 210 -12.41 -2.03 -10.48
N CYS A 211 -13.67 -1.85 -10.09
CA CYS A 211 -14.02 -1.06 -8.90
C CYS A 211 -14.30 -2.01 -7.73
N CYS A 212 -13.69 -1.72 -6.59
CA CYS A 212 -13.85 -2.48 -5.35
C CYS A 212 -14.58 -1.62 -4.32
N ASP A 213 -15.79 -2.02 -3.92
CA ASP A 213 -16.56 -1.33 -2.87
C ASP A 213 -16.04 -1.73 -1.49
N MET A 214 -15.00 -1.05 -1.05
CA MET A 214 -14.36 -1.26 0.25
C MET A 214 -15.20 -0.73 1.42
N PHE A 215 -16.01 0.28 1.18
CA PHE A 215 -16.75 1.04 2.19
C PHE A 215 -18.19 1.22 1.77
N SER A 216 -18.93 0.12 1.72
CA SER A 216 -20.34 0.08 1.28
C SER A 216 -21.20 1.11 2.00
N GLY A 217 -22.01 1.85 1.25
CA GLY A 217 -22.85 2.94 1.77
C GLY A 217 -22.14 4.29 1.87
N THR A 218 -20.90 4.40 1.41
CA THR A 218 -20.17 5.67 1.25
C THR A 218 -19.93 5.98 -0.24
N PRO A 219 -19.55 7.21 -0.62
CA PRO A 219 -19.18 7.54 -2.00
C PRO A 219 -17.76 7.09 -2.38
N HIS A 220 -17.06 6.40 -1.49
CA HIS A 220 -15.67 5.99 -1.70
C HIS A 220 -15.62 4.63 -2.38
N VAL A 221 -14.87 4.56 -3.47
CA VAL A 221 -14.64 3.33 -4.23
C VAL A 221 -13.16 3.23 -4.54
N GLU A 222 -12.58 2.07 -4.31
CA GLU A 222 -11.24 1.75 -4.78
C GLU A 222 -11.31 1.29 -6.23
N THR A 223 -10.34 1.72 -7.04
CA THR A 223 -10.31 1.39 -8.45
C THR A 223 -8.94 0.84 -8.82
N VAL A 224 -8.91 -0.37 -9.37
CA VAL A 224 -7.69 -1.01 -9.90
C VAL A 224 -7.70 -0.90 -11.40
N VAL A 225 -6.61 -0.40 -11.97
CA VAL A 225 -6.43 -0.26 -13.41
C VAL A 225 -5.15 -0.96 -13.84
N LEU A 226 -5.26 -1.85 -14.83
CA LEU A 226 -4.12 -2.39 -15.57
C LEU A 226 -3.95 -1.60 -16.87
N MET A 227 -2.75 -1.17 -17.13
CA MET A 227 -2.37 -0.50 -18.37
C MET A 227 -1.02 -1.00 -18.89
#